data_c16078d16dccc1abdc9955b98b73100b
#
_entry.id   c16078d16dccc1abdc9955b98b73100b
#
_cell.length_a   1.000
_cell.length_b   1.000
_cell.length_c   1.000
_cell.angle_alpha   90.00
_cell.angle_beta   90.00
_cell.angle_gamma   90.00
#
_symmetry.space_group_name_H-M   'P 1'
#
loop_
_entity.id
_entity.type
_entity.pdbx_description
1 polymer ?
#
loop_
_entity_poly.entity_id
_entity_poly.type
_entity_poly.pdbx_seq_one_letter_code
_entity_poly.pdbx_strand_id
1 'polypeptide(L)'
;MMGLRDQVVAGLLICLGAMLTACGGSSSSGQTTTANDTGSAETRAWQPYERPQEFSAMVTLPREFIEMRDGVRLSAHITLPADEVGNPVETPLPVILTQTGYNSSTGGVTAANPYFVQRGYAQVYVDVRGTGNSEGVWEAWGPVEQADYLEVMDWVAKQPWSDGNVGTWGPSFMAITQLLTAQHNHPAHKALFAIVPPGDVYRDITFAGGQINGAFVPAWLGLVTGLSLIPAQESFQDPEQLLSVFAEHTANAVTEFQATTLIGGLTGSDETAYDSEFWRVRSPLTHIDKVKVPTFVVGGLRDIFQRSEPMAYEGLKDNTNAKLLIGPWDHLQGSQLEGLPVDGIPHGDDIALAWFDHYLKGMNNGAEDMPAVTQYIYGEERYVTLPDWPHPQLQSERWYLRGDGSLSQQGAAADEGSEIVLQQPFAGICSDSTAQWSAGILGLLPSPCYDDNRINETLEVTYTSAPMEEDYFINGPIQADLWISTTALDAGVVVRVSDVSPDGVSRQLTSGLLTASARAVDPNQSRYVAGNMIQPWHLYTADSRQPLAMNEVVAINVEIFSTSAVIKRGHALRISVGASDFPRGIPPVLDLVDQLAGVMTVYSDADRPSSVVLPVIPIEALPPVASGE
;
A
#
# COMPACT_ATOMS: atom_id res chain seq x y z
N MET A 1 -26.50 16.97 30.23
CA MET A 1 -26.87 16.83 28.80
C MET A 1 -25.59 17.10 28.02
N MET A 2 -24.93 16.06 27.56
CA MET A 2 -23.84 16.20 26.60
C MET A 2 -24.42 16.81 25.33
N GLY A 3 -23.79 17.86 24.84
CA GLY A 3 -24.24 18.54 23.65
C GLY A 3 -24.10 17.66 22.39
N LEU A 4 -24.86 17.94 21.36
CA LEU A 4 -24.82 17.26 20.05
C LEU A 4 -23.39 17.14 19.48
N ARG A 5 -22.53 18.13 19.83
CA ARG A 5 -21.10 18.20 19.52
C ARG A 5 -20.31 17.04 20.13
N ASP A 6 -20.58 16.69 21.40
CA ASP A 6 -19.87 15.61 22.10
C ASP A 6 -20.25 14.22 21.56
N GLN A 7 -21.47 14.08 21.03
CA GLN A 7 -21.95 12.82 20.45
C GLN A 7 -21.40 12.62 19.01
N VAL A 8 -21.25 13.67 18.24
CA VAL A 8 -20.65 13.60 16.88
C VAL A 8 -19.16 13.33 16.97
N VAL A 9 -18.47 14.00 17.90
CA VAL A 9 -17.03 13.77 18.16
C VAL A 9 -16.80 12.37 18.74
N ALA A 10 -17.67 11.87 19.65
CA ALA A 10 -17.57 10.53 20.18
C ALA A 10 -17.87 9.44 19.14
N GLY A 11 -18.79 9.68 18.22
CA GLY A 11 -19.10 8.73 17.13
C GLY A 11 -17.97 8.61 16.10
N LEU A 12 -17.29 9.70 15.78
CA LEU A 12 -16.10 9.71 14.90
C LEU A 12 -14.85 9.19 15.63
N LEU A 13 -14.70 9.51 16.92
CA LEU A 13 -13.57 9.04 17.76
C LEU A 13 -13.63 7.53 18.04
N ILE A 14 -14.79 6.89 17.96
CA ILE A 14 -14.88 5.41 18.07
C ILE A 14 -14.27 4.74 16.83
N CYS A 15 -14.28 5.38 15.68
CA CYS A 15 -13.54 4.91 14.51
C CYS A 15 -12.05 5.33 14.51
N LEU A 16 -11.68 6.39 15.24
CA LEU A 16 -10.30 6.89 15.38
C LEU A 16 -9.64 6.54 16.72
N GLY A 17 -10.41 6.17 17.73
CA GLY A 17 -9.94 5.97 19.12
C GLY A 17 -9.00 4.77 19.33
N ALA A 18 -8.78 3.95 18.32
CA ALA A 18 -7.78 2.88 18.34
C ALA A 18 -6.35 3.35 18.03
N MET A 19 -6.16 4.63 17.65
CA MET A 19 -4.87 5.18 17.24
C MET A 19 -4.06 5.87 18.35
N LEU A 20 -4.51 5.88 19.60
CA LEU A 20 -3.94 6.74 20.63
C LEU A 20 -3.56 6.02 21.94
N THR A 21 -2.84 4.89 21.91
CA THR A 21 -2.11 4.46 23.13
C THR A 21 -1.05 3.41 22.81
N ALA A 22 0.19 3.83 22.68
CA ALA A 22 1.35 3.05 23.13
C ALA A 22 2.63 3.91 23.05
N CYS A 23 3.01 4.51 24.17
CA CYS A 23 4.37 4.97 24.43
C CYS A 23 4.85 4.30 25.73
N GLY A 24 5.91 3.51 25.65
CA GLY A 24 6.57 2.95 26.83
C GLY A 24 7.90 2.32 26.43
N GLY A 25 9.00 3.07 26.59
CA GLY A 25 10.34 2.61 26.28
C GLY A 25 11.03 1.93 27.45
N SER A 26 11.99 1.06 27.16
CA SER A 26 13.08 0.72 28.08
C SER A 26 14.34 0.35 27.29
N SER A 27 15.46 0.90 27.75
CA SER A 27 16.80 0.84 27.17
C SER A 27 17.63 -0.35 27.68
N SER A 28 18.48 -0.95 26.84
CA SER A 28 19.70 -1.64 27.30
C SER A 28 20.79 -1.61 26.22
N SER A 29 22.01 -1.39 26.67
CA SER A 29 23.24 -1.19 25.91
C SER A 29 24.01 -2.49 25.66
N GLY A 30 24.74 -2.61 24.52
CA GLY A 30 25.69 -3.69 24.28
C GLY A 30 26.62 -3.42 23.10
N GLN A 31 27.87 -3.72 23.26
CA GLN A 31 29.07 -3.32 22.51
C GLN A 31 29.34 -4.12 21.21
N THR A 32 30.08 -3.49 20.33
CA THR A 32 30.61 -3.92 19.01
C THR A 32 31.81 -4.87 19.06
N THR A 33 31.90 -5.79 18.08
CA THR A 33 33.18 -6.31 17.56
C THR A 33 33.08 -6.66 16.07
N THR A 34 34.15 -6.35 15.33
CA THR A 34 34.34 -6.46 13.89
C THR A 34 34.83 -7.84 13.44
N ALA A 35 34.38 -8.35 12.29
CA ALA A 35 35.03 -9.46 11.58
C ALA A 35 34.97 -9.28 10.06
N ASN A 36 35.96 -9.79 9.38
CA ASN A 36 36.41 -9.53 8.02
C ASN A 36 35.69 -10.32 6.90
N ASP A 37 35.74 -9.71 5.76
CA ASP A 37 35.21 -9.85 4.44
C ASP A 37 35.70 -11.03 3.57
N THR A 38 34.81 -11.68 2.80
CA THR A 38 35.13 -12.32 1.50
C THR A 38 33.90 -12.32 0.59
N GLY A 39 33.90 -11.49 -0.38
CA GLY A 39 33.30 -11.39 -1.70
C GLY A 39 32.05 -12.21 -2.10
N SER A 40 30.89 -11.76 -1.70
CA SER A 40 29.62 -11.79 -2.45
C SER A 40 29.08 -10.36 -2.47
N ALA A 41 28.14 -10.00 -3.35
CA ALA A 41 27.55 -8.66 -3.33
C ALA A 41 27.05 -8.40 -1.91
N GLU A 42 27.79 -7.58 -1.15
CA GLU A 42 27.59 -7.41 0.29
C GLU A 42 26.22 -6.80 0.54
N THR A 43 25.33 -7.55 1.16
CA THR A 43 24.13 -7.00 1.78
C THR A 43 24.60 -6.11 2.93
N ARG A 44 24.46 -4.79 2.75
CA ARG A 44 24.83 -3.82 3.78
C ARG A 44 23.94 -4.01 5.00
N ALA A 45 24.53 -3.95 6.19
CA ALA A 45 23.77 -4.02 7.44
C ALA A 45 23.26 -2.62 7.82
N TRP A 46 22.14 -2.57 8.51
CA TRP A 46 21.67 -1.36 9.14
C TRP A 46 22.69 -0.83 10.15
N GLN A 47 22.85 0.49 10.16
CA GLN A 47 23.70 1.18 11.13
C GLN A 47 22.83 2.04 12.04
N PRO A 48 23.02 1.99 13.36
CA PRO A 48 22.33 2.90 14.26
C PRO A 48 22.71 4.34 13.94
N TYR A 49 21.72 5.21 13.93
CA TYR A 49 21.92 6.64 13.80
C TYR A 49 21.12 7.36 14.88
N GLU A 50 21.82 8.10 15.70
CA GLU A 50 21.23 8.93 16.74
C GLU A 50 21.81 10.32 16.67
N ARG A 51 20.95 11.32 16.67
CA ARG A 51 21.34 12.73 16.82
C ARG A 51 20.58 13.32 18.00
N PRO A 52 21.29 13.95 18.96
CA PRO A 52 20.64 14.52 20.12
C PRO A 52 19.67 15.64 19.72
N GLN A 53 18.69 15.86 20.55
CA GLN A 53 17.79 17.00 20.47
C GLN A 53 18.58 18.31 20.59
N GLU A 54 18.33 19.26 19.70
CA GLU A 54 19.00 20.58 19.68
C GLU A 54 18.14 21.65 20.37
N PHE A 55 16.82 21.49 20.30
CA PHE A 55 15.85 22.45 20.84
C PHE A 55 14.93 21.79 21.85
N SER A 56 14.68 22.48 22.98
CA SER A 56 13.85 21.94 24.07
C SER A 56 12.36 22.10 23.83
N ALA A 57 11.96 23.00 22.94
CA ALA A 57 10.56 23.30 22.66
C ALA A 57 10.28 23.45 21.15
N MET A 58 9.01 23.52 20.83
CA MET A 58 8.51 23.84 19.51
C MET A 58 7.32 24.82 19.61
N VAL A 59 7.07 25.57 18.57
CA VAL A 59 5.95 26.51 18.48
C VAL A 59 5.26 26.38 17.14
N THR A 60 3.95 26.29 17.16
CA THR A 60 3.14 26.36 15.94
C THR A 60 2.78 27.81 15.68
N LEU A 61 3.12 28.30 14.49
CA LEU A 61 2.79 29.65 14.05
C LEU A 61 1.28 29.78 13.84
N PRO A 62 0.75 31.03 13.82
CA PRO A 62 -0.60 31.26 13.33
C PRO A 62 -0.78 30.64 11.95
N ARG A 63 -1.97 30.08 11.70
CA ARG A 63 -2.29 29.46 10.41
C ARG A 63 -2.09 30.46 9.28
N GLU A 64 -1.47 30.01 8.21
CA GLU A 64 -1.32 30.78 6.99
C GLU A 64 -2.19 30.18 5.87
N PHE A 65 -2.55 31.01 4.91
CA PHE A 65 -3.24 30.60 3.69
C PHE A 65 -2.35 30.90 2.49
N ILE A 66 -2.12 29.85 1.69
CA ILE A 66 -1.32 29.93 0.47
C ILE A 66 -2.27 30.13 -0.71
N GLU A 67 -2.20 31.26 -1.39
CA GLU A 67 -3.02 31.53 -2.57
C GLU A 67 -2.42 30.85 -3.80
N MET A 68 -3.23 30.00 -4.43
CA MET A 68 -2.88 29.30 -5.67
C MET A 68 -3.17 30.21 -6.87
N ARG A 69 -2.61 29.84 -8.06
CA ARG A 69 -2.75 30.61 -9.31
C ARG A 69 -4.18 30.93 -9.73
N ASP A 70 -5.16 30.13 -9.28
CA ASP A 70 -6.59 30.28 -9.57
C ASP A 70 -7.35 31.03 -8.48
N GLY A 71 -6.64 31.51 -7.45
CA GLY A 71 -7.18 32.27 -6.32
C GLY A 71 -7.72 31.40 -5.18
N VAL A 72 -7.69 30.07 -5.31
CA VAL A 72 -8.02 29.14 -4.21
C VAL A 72 -6.94 29.23 -3.13
N ARG A 73 -7.36 29.26 -1.86
CA ARG A 73 -6.45 29.38 -0.73
C ARG A 73 -6.33 28.07 0.01
N LEU A 74 -5.09 27.59 0.17
CA LEU A 74 -4.76 26.36 0.90
C LEU A 74 -4.28 26.69 2.31
N SER A 75 -4.81 25.95 3.29
CA SER A 75 -4.49 26.11 4.71
C SER A 75 -3.17 25.43 5.05
N ALA A 76 -2.24 26.16 5.67
CA ALA A 76 -0.93 25.69 6.08
C ALA A 76 -0.73 25.82 7.59
N HIS A 77 -0.24 24.73 8.20
CA HIS A 77 0.20 24.67 9.60
C HIS A 77 1.72 24.56 9.64
N ILE A 78 2.38 25.53 10.27
CA ILE A 78 3.84 25.62 10.36
C ILE A 78 4.25 25.44 11.81
N THR A 79 5.11 24.47 12.09
CA THR A 79 5.69 24.24 13.42
C THR A 79 7.20 24.35 13.34
N LEU A 80 7.77 25.23 14.16
CA LEU A 80 9.19 25.54 14.22
C LEU A 80 9.79 25.11 15.56
N PRO A 81 11.10 24.79 15.61
CA PRO A 81 11.84 24.73 16.86
C PRO A 81 11.74 26.04 17.63
N ALA A 82 11.72 25.95 18.95
CA ALA A 82 11.63 27.11 19.82
C ALA A 82 12.64 27.03 20.98
N ASP A 83 12.94 28.19 21.56
CA ASP A 83 13.70 28.28 22.78
C ASP A 83 12.85 27.86 24.01
N GLU A 84 13.45 27.86 25.21
CA GLU A 84 12.77 27.48 26.46
C GLU A 84 11.57 28.35 26.84
N VAL A 85 11.47 29.57 26.28
CA VAL A 85 10.37 30.52 26.52
C VAL A 85 9.34 30.52 25.39
N GLY A 86 9.54 29.70 24.36
CA GLY A 86 8.59 29.49 23.27
C GLY A 86 8.76 30.45 22.06
N ASN A 87 9.88 31.16 21.95
CA ASN A 87 10.16 31.93 20.76
C ASN A 87 10.69 31.02 19.63
N PRO A 88 10.20 31.19 18.39
CA PRO A 88 10.72 30.42 17.27
C PRO A 88 12.18 30.79 17.00
N VAL A 89 12.98 29.85 16.52
CA VAL A 89 14.34 30.11 16.09
C VAL A 89 14.36 31.02 14.86
N GLU A 90 15.31 31.95 14.80
CA GLU A 90 15.41 32.93 13.70
C GLU A 90 16.23 32.40 12.51
N THR A 91 17.03 31.37 12.70
CA THR A 91 17.86 30.76 11.64
C THR A 91 16.97 29.98 10.68
N PRO A 92 17.10 30.20 9.35
CA PRO A 92 16.38 29.39 8.36
C PRO A 92 16.72 27.90 8.50
N LEU A 93 15.72 27.03 8.35
CA LEU A 93 15.78 25.59 8.63
C LEU A 93 15.42 24.78 7.37
N PRO A 94 15.97 23.58 7.21
CA PRO A 94 15.40 22.63 6.27
C PRO A 94 13.97 22.25 6.68
N VAL A 95 13.14 21.96 5.68
CA VAL A 95 11.70 21.77 5.87
C VAL A 95 11.32 20.32 5.61
N ILE A 96 10.46 19.76 6.45
CA ILE A 96 9.72 18.53 6.19
C ILE A 96 8.27 18.94 5.87
N LEU A 97 7.88 18.77 4.59
CA LEU A 97 6.57 19.14 4.07
C LEU A 97 5.67 17.91 3.94
N THR A 98 4.44 18.02 4.40
CA THR A 98 3.37 17.05 4.19
C THR A 98 2.15 17.73 3.59
N GLN A 99 1.70 17.25 2.42
CA GLN A 99 0.46 17.69 1.78
C GLN A 99 -0.60 16.60 2.00
N THR A 100 -1.73 16.97 2.60
CA THR A 100 -2.67 16.00 3.19
C THR A 100 -4.13 16.28 2.87
N GLY A 101 -4.92 15.22 2.67
CA GLY A 101 -6.38 15.28 2.62
C GLY A 101 -7.05 15.04 3.99
N TYR A 102 -6.28 14.83 5.05
CA TYR A 102 -6.79 14.39 6.36
C TYR A 102 -7.00 15.50 7.39
N ASN A 103 -7.14 16.74 6.96
CA ASN A 103 -7.39 17.92 7.81
C ASN A 103 -6.30 18.16 8.87
N SER A 104 -5.34 18.99 8.55
CA SER A 104 -4.16 19.28 9.38
C SER A 104 -4.50 19.87 10.77
N SER A 105 -5.72 20.34 10.99
CA SER A 105 -6.16 20.88 12.28
C SER A 105 -6.69 19.84 13.27
N THR A 106 -6.87 18.59 12.84
CA THR A 106 -7.40 17.52 13.73
C THR A 106 -6.33 16.81 14.55
N GLY A 107 -5.05 16.97 14.19
CA GLY A 107 -3.95 16.27 14.83
C GLY A 107 -3.84 14.80 14.37
N GLY A 108 -3.34 13.93 15.22
CA GLY A 108 -3.10 12.52 14.85
C GLY A 108 -1.99 12.43 13.80
N VAL A 109 -2.26 11.76 12.67
CA VAL A 109 -1.29 11.58 11.56
C VAL A 109 -0.84 12.87 10.89
N THR A 110 -1.51 13.99 11.19
CA THR A 110 -1.17 15.33 10.68
C THR A 110 -0.59 16.25 11.77
N ALA A 111 -0.27 15.71 12.95
CA ALA A 111 0.42 16.44 14.00
C ALA A 111 1.92 16.55 13.70
N ALA A 112 2.50 17.71 14.02
CA ALA A 112 3.95 17.87 13.93
C ALA A 112 4.66 16.87 14.86
N ASN A 113 5.66 16.16 14.33
CA ASN A 113 6.45 15.21 15.11
C ASN A 113 7.56 15.96 15.88
N PRO A 114 7.48 16.03 17.24
CA PRO A 114 8.51 16.69 18.05
C PRO A 114 9.91 16.14 17.78
N TYR A 115 10.02 14.89 17.39
CA TYR A 115 11.30 14.23 17.12
C TYR A 115 12.10 14.97 16.05
N PHE A 116 11.48 15.37 14.95
CA PHE A 116 12.15 16.13 13.88
C PHE A 116 12.26 17.63 14.21
N VAL A 117 11.19 18.22 14.72
CA VAL A 117 11.18 19.66 15.04
C VAL A 117 12.29 20.00 16.03
N GLN A 118 12.39 19.24 17.12
CA GLN A 118 13.42 19.46 18.14
C GLN A 118 14.85 19.15 17.67
N ARG A 119 15.00 18.53 16.49
CA ARG A 119 16.28 18.32 15.81
C ARG A 119 16.53 19.29 14.65
N GLY A 120 15.85 20.46 14.70
CA GLY A 120 16.12 21.57 13.81
C GLY A 120 15.55 21.40 12.40
N TYR A 121 14.29 20.94 12.32
CA TYR A 121 13.47 20.96 11.12
C TYR A 121 12.24 21.86 11.33
N ALA A 122 11.91 22.64 10.32
CA ALA A 122 10.56 23.18 10.23
C ALA A 122 9.62 22.10 9.69
N GLN A 123 8.48 21.87 10.34
CA GLN A 123 7.45 20.98 9.79
C GLN A 123 6.25 21.80 9.28
N VAL A 124 5.83 21.48 8.05
CA VAL A 124 4.73 22.14 7.38
C VAL A 124 3.71 21.11 6.92
N TYR A 125 2.48 21.26 7.38
CA TYR A 125 1.33 20.50 6.90
C TYR A 125 0.41 21.42 6.11
N VAL A 126 0.05 21.01 4.88
CA VAL A 126 -0.86 21.76 4.02
C VAL A 126 -2.05 20.87 3.69
N ASP A 127 -3.24 21.34 4.02
CA ASP A 127 -4.48 20.72 3.55
C ASP A 127 -4.59 20.92 2.04
N VAL A 128 -4.74 19.84 1.27
CA VAL A 128 -4.94 19.96 -0.18
C VAL A 128 -6.30 20.60 -0.47
N ARG A 129 -6.48 21.13 -1.68
CA ARG A 129 -7.72 21.81 -2.07
C ARG A 129 -8.97 20.98 -1.75
N GLY A 130 -10.02 21.64 -1.26
CA GLY A 130 -11.30 21.02 -0.93
C GLY A 130 -11.27 20.10 0.29
N THR A 131 -10.20 20.16 1.11
CA THR A 131 -10.09 19.38 2.35
C THR A 131 -9.71 20.27 3.53
N GLY A 132 -9.99 19.79 4.73
CA GLY A 132 -9.63 20.50 5.97
C GLY A 132 -10.18 21.91 6.00
N ASN A 133 -9.29 22.90 6.01
CA ASN A 133 -9.64 24.32 5.98
C ASN A 133 -9.23 25.00 4.66
N SER A 134 -8.83 24.22 3.66
CA SER A 134 -8.54 24.69 2.31
C SER A 134 -9.82 24.88 1.51
N GLU A 135 -9.82 25.88 0.65
CA GLU A 135 -10.91 26.17 -0.30
C GLU A 135 -10.83 25.24 -1.52
N GLY A 136 -11.84 25.29 -2.39
CA GLY A 136 -11.87 24.61 -3.68
C GLY A 136 -12.46 23.22 -3.65
N VAL A 137 -12.28 22.49 -4.76
CA VAL A 137 -12.84 21.15 -4.99
C VAL A 137 -11.77 20.10 -4.81
N TRP A 138 -12.06 19.08 -4.00
CA TRP A 138 -11.18 17.91 -3.87
C TRP A 138 -11.42 16.89 -4.98
N GLU A 139 -10.36 16.53 -5.69
CA GLU A 139 -10.37 15.55 -6.78
C GLU A 139 -9.40 14.36 -6.55
N ALA A 140 -8.92 14.19 -5.34
CA ALA A 140 -7.92 13.19 -4.97
C ALA A 140 -6.82 12.99 -6.03
N TRP A 141 -5.73 13.70 -5.86
CA TRP A 141 -4.55 13.63 -6.74
C TRP A 141 -4.78 14.04 -8.21
N GLY A 142 -5.85 14.76 -8.48
CA GLY A 142 -6.18 15.28 -9.81
C GLY A 142 -5.16 16.28 -10.35
N PRO A 143 -5.20 16.61 -11.66
CA PRO A 143 -4.19 17.46 -12.29
C PRO A 143 -4.07 18.86 -11.66
N VAL A 144 -5.19 19.44 -11.18
CA VAL A 144 -5.19 20.75 -10.54
C VAL A 144 -4.50 20.68 -9.18
N GLU A 145 -4.81 19.65 -8.39
CA GLU A 145 -4.18 19.40 -7.10
C GLU A 145 -2.68 19.12 -7.24
N GLN A 146 -2.26 18.36 -8.27
CA GLN A 146 -0.83 18.13 -8.54
C GLN A 146 -0.07 19.41 -8.88
N ALA A 147 -0.71 20.34 -9.55
CA ALA A 147 -0.10 21.64 -9.82
C ALA A 147 0.01 22.48 -8.54
N ASP A 148 -0.94 22.38 -7.61
CA ASP A 148 -0.84 23.03 -6.31
C ASP A 148 0.35 22.50 -5.50
N TYR A 149 0.66 21.20 -5.59
CA TYR A 149 1.82 20.63 -4.88
C TYR A 149 3.12 21.37 -5.20
N LEU A 150 3.29 21.79 -6.45
CA LEU A 150 4.47 22.55 -6.87
C LEU A 150 4.44 23.99 -6.38
N GLU A 151 3.28 24.64 -6.40
CA GLU A 151 3.13 26.00 -5.89
C GLU A 151 3.34 26.07 -4.38
N VAL A 152 2.85 25.07 -3.65
CA VAL A 152 3.12 24.89 -2.21
C VAL A 152 4.62 24.68 -1.96
N MET A 153 5.29 23.81 -2.75
CA MET A 153 6.73 23.59 -2.65
C MET A 153 7.52 24.90 -2.88
N ASP A 154 7.15 25.64 -3.90
CA ASP A 154 7.72 26.96 -4.22
C ASP A 154 7.51 27.98 -3.08
N TRP A 155 6.32 28.00 -2.50
CA TRP A 155 5.99 28.90 -1.40
C TRP A 155 6.82 28.55 -0.15
N VAL A 156 6.84 27.28 0.24
CA VAL A 156 7.61 26.79 1.40
C VAL A 156 9.09 27.09 1.26
N ALA A 157 9.68 26.86 0.09
CA ALA A 157 11.10 27.10 -0.15
C ALA A 157 11.51 28.59 -0.06
N LYS A 158 10.56 29.52 -0.21
CA LYS A 158 10.80 30.97 -0.19
C LYS A 158 10.51 31.64 1.15
N GLN A 159 10.03 30.90 2.14
CA GLN A 159 9.69 31.48 3.44
C GLN A 159 10.94 31.90 4.24
N PRO A 160 10.84 32.95 5.08
CA PRO A 160 11.97 33.44 5.85
C PRO A 160 12.57 32.42 6.82
N TRP A 161 11.76 31.47 7.28
CA TRP A 161 12.16 30.38 8.18
C TRP A 161 12.69 29.15 7.43
N SER A 162 12.63 29.10 6.10
CA SER A 162 13.10 28.00 5.26
C SER A 162 14.49 28.29 4.70
N ASP A 163 15.40 27.31 4.70
CA ASP A 163 16.68 27.38 4.02
C ASP A 163 16.63 26.98 2.54
N GLY A 164 15.43 26.62 2.04
CA GLY A 164 15.17 26.23 0.66
C GLY A 164 15.37 24.74 0.39
N ASN A 165 15.79 23.92 1.37
CA ASN A 165 15.85 22.48 1.25
C ASN A 165 14.60 21.85 1.83
N VAL A 166 13.83 21.15 1.00
CA VAL A 166 12.55 20.56 1.38
C VAL A 166 12.61 19.04 1.21
N GLY A 167 12.33 18.31 2.27
CA GLY A 167 12.00 16.90 2.24
C GLY A 167 10.48 16.70 2.35
N THR A 168 9.97 15.61 1.84
CA THR A 168 8.55 15.26 1.99
C THR A 168 8.39 13.97 2.81
N TRP A 169 7.31 13.94 3.61
CA TRP A 169 7.04 12.88 4.60
C TRP A 169 5.55 12.58 4.68
N GLY A 170 5.23 11.34 4.99
CA GLY A 170 3.89 10.93 5.43
C GLY A 170 3.44 9.62 4.81
N PRO A 171 2.47 8.95 5.46
CA PRO A 171 1.90 7.69 4.99
C PRO A 171 0.72 7.88 4.04
N SER A 172 0.42 6.82 3.26
CA SER A 172 -0.83 6.66 2.52
C SER A 172 -1.07 7.79 1.50
N PHE A 173 -2.17 8.52 1.58
CA PHE A 173 -2.45 9.71 0.77
C PHE A 173 -1.25 10.64 0.66
N MET A 174 -0.60 10.89 1.80
CA MET A 174 0.54 11.79 1.89
C MET A 174 1.79 11.21 1.20
N ALA A 175 1.89 9.90 1.05
CA ALA A 175 2.96 9.25 0.27
C ALA A 175 2.71 9.37 -1.25
N ILE A 176 1.44 9.34 -1.68
CA ILE A 176 1.08 9.57 -3.08
C ILE A 176 1.43 11.01 -3.49
N THR A 177 1.07 12.00 -2.67
CA THR A 177 1.39 13.41 -2.96
C THR A 177 2.89 13.64 -3.10
N GLN A 178 3.73 12.93 -2.32
CA GLN A 178 5.19 12.98 -2.43
C GLN A 178 5.68 12.50 -3.80
N LEU A 179 5.25 11.31 -4.23
CA LEU A 179 5.67 10.72 -5.50
C LEU A 179 5.18 11.55 -6.70
N LEU A 180 3.93 12.03 -6.67
CA LEU A 180 3.39 12.90 -7.71
C LEU A 180 4.10 14.27 -7.76
N THR A 181 4.55 14.80 -6.62
CA THR A 181 5.38 16.00 -6.58
C THR A 181 6.78 15.73 -7.13
N ALA A 182 7.39 14.59 -6.76
CA ALA A 182 8.76 14.26 -7.11
C ALA A 182 8.97 14.03 -8.61
N GLN A 183 7.96 13.58 -9.36
CA GLN A 183 8.05 13.42 -10.83
C GLN A 183 8.41 14.71 -11.57
N HIS A 184 8.20 15.87 -10.95
CA HIS A 184 8.52 17.17 -11.50
C HIS A 184 9.95 17.65 -11.18
N ASN A 185 10.67 16.96 -10.31
CA ASN A 185 12.05 17.26 -9.92
C ASN A 185 12.26 18.73 -9.51
N HIS A 186 11.37 19.25 -8.66
CA HIS A 186 11.47 20.62 -8.17
C HIS A 186 12.82 20.85 -7.46
N PRO A 187 13.56 21.94 -7.73
CA PRO A 187 14.93 22.12 -7.23
C PRO A 187 15.03 22.18 -5.70
N ALA A 188 13.97 22.57 -5.00
CA ALA A 188 13.91 22.52 -3.54
C ALA A 188 13.66 21.11 -2.98
N HIS A 189 13.08 20.19 -3.76
CA HIS A 189 12.75 18.82 -3.31
C HIS A 189 14.01 17.94 -3.25
N LYS A 190 14.54 17.70 -2.05
CA LYS A 190 15.83 17.04 -1.85
C LYS A 190 15.74 15.57 -1.48
N ALA A 191 14.67 15.16 -0.81
CA ALA A 191 14.42 13.78 -0.42
C ALA A 191 12.95 13.54 -0.16
N LEU A 192 12.51 12.29 -0.29
CA LEU A 192 11.19 11.86 0.16
C LEU A 192 11.26 10.56 0.95
N PHE A 193 10.34 10.42 1.90
CA PHE A 193 10.18 9.24 2.74
C PHE A 193 8.71 8.83 2.65
N ALA A 194 8.40 7.96 1.68
CA ALA A 194 7.05 7.54 1.34
C ALA A 194 6.68 6.27 2.11
N ILE A 195 5.73 6.39 3.01
CA ILE A 195 5.28 5.27 3.84
C ILE A 195 3.97 4.73 3.25
N VAL A 196 3.93 3.44 2.94
CA VAL A 196 2.80 2.72 2.35
C VAL A 196 2.16 3.48 1.17
N PRO A 197 2.94 3.77 0.09
CA PRO A 197 2.43 4.46 -1.07
C PRO A 197 1.70 3.52 -2.03
N PRO A 198 0.49 3.83 -2.52
CA PRO A 198 0.00 3.19 -3.74
C PRO A 198 0.81 3.69 -4.95
N GLY A 199 0.99 2.82 -5.90
CA GLY A 199 1.66 3.14 -7.16
C GLY A 199 0.68 3.25 -8.32
N ASP A 200 -0.30 2.37 -8.38
CA ASP A 200 -1.39 2.33 -9.36
C ASP A 200 -2.74 2.39 -8.63
N VAL A 201 -3.36 3.55 -8.61
CA VAL A 201 -4.59 3.77 -7.84
C VAL A 201 -5.75 2.90 -8.34
N TYR A 202 -5.77 2.54 -9.62
CA TYR A 202 -6.78 1.65 -10.18
C TYR A 202 -6.55 0.19 -9.73
N ARG A 203 -5.34 -0.36 -9.99
CA ARG A 203 -5.05 -1.79 -9.83
C ARG A 203 -4.76 -2.21 -8.40
N ASP A 204 -4.21 -1.29 -7.59
CA ASP A 204 -3.82 -1.64 -6.21
C ASP A 204 -5.03 -1.74 -5.30
N ILE A 205 -5.90 -0.73 -5.33
CA ILE A 205 -6.93 -0.59 -4.31
C ILE A 205 -8.34 -0.36 -4.85
N THR A 206 -8.49 0.46 -5.92
CA THR A 206 -9.85 0.88 -6.29
C THR A 206 -10.57 -0.22 -7.05
N PHE A 207 -9.91 -0.82 -8.06
CA PHE A 207 -10.50 -1.84 -8.96
C PHE A 207 -9.57 -3.03 -9.19
N ALA A 208 -8.99 -3.60 -8.13
CA ALA A 208 -8.21 -4.83 -8.27
C ALA A 208 -9.04 -5.91 -8.98
N GLY A 209 -8.47 -6.52 -10.02
CA GLY A 209 -9.18 -7.55 -10.80
C GLY A 209 -10.46 -7.09 -11.51
N GLY A 210 -10.65 -5.78 -11.69
CA GLY A 210 -11.87 -5.20 -12.26
C GLY A 210 -13.05 -5.13 -11.28
N GLN A 211 -12.78 -5.23 -9.97
CA GLN A 211 -13.78 -5.20 -8.89
C GLN A 211 -13.44 -4.08 -7.91
N ILE A 212 -14.43 -3.29 -7.52
CA ILE A 212 -14.22 -2.20 -6.57
C ILE A 212 -13.95 -2.75 -5.16
N ASN A 213 -13.00 -2.17 -4.44
CA ASN A 213 -12.79 -2.48 -3.04
C ASN A 213 -13.93 -1.88 -2.19
N GLY A 214 -14.89 -2.74 -1.85
CA GLY A 214 -16.09 -2.36 -1.11
C GLY A 214 -15.86 -2.11 0.37
N ALA A 215 -14.77 -2.59 0.96
CA ALA A 215 -14.43 -2.30 2.35
C ALA A 215 -13.77 -0.93 2.47
N PHE A 216 -12.73 -0.68 1.68
CA PHE A 216 -11.87 0.49 1.85
C PHE A 216 -12.42 1.74 1.14
N VAL A 217 -12.74 1.66 -0.16
CA VAL A 217 -13.00 2.86 -0.96
C VAL A 217 -14.17 3.71 -0.42
N PRO A 218 -15.36 3.15 -0.11
CA PRO A 218 -16.46 3.94 0.44
C PRO A 218 -16.11 4.51 1.84
N ALA A 219 -15.43 3.72 2.68
CA ALA A 219 -15.05 4.14 4.02
C ALA A 219 -14.02 5.28 3.97
N TRP A 220 -13.02 5.20 3.08
CA TRP A 220 -11.99 6.21 2.90
C TRP A 220 -12.56 7.53 2.34
N LEU A 221 -13.40 7.46 1.30
CA LEU A 221 -14.08 8.65 0.78
C LEU A 221 -14.95 9.31 1.86
N GLY A 222 -15.68 8.51 2.66
CA GLY A 222 -16.45 9.00 3.79
C GLY A 222 -15.59 9.61 4.89
N LEU A 223 -14.42 9.04 5.18
CA LEU A 223 -13.48 9.56 6.16
C LEU A 223 -12.94 10.95 5.73
N VAL A 224 -12.43 11.09 4.51
CA VAL A 224 -11.91 12.37 4.02
C VAL A 224 -13.00 13.44 4.02
N THR A 225 -14.21 13.08 3.53
CA THR A 225 -15.36 13.99 3.58
C THR A 225 -15.70 14.40 5.01
N GLY A 226 -15.79 13.45 5.93
CA GLY A 226 -16.08 13.72 7.34
C GLY A 226 -15.04 14.61 8.02
N LEU A 227 -13.76 14.36 7.77
CA LEU A 227 -12.67 15.19 8.28
C LEU A 227 -12.73 16.61 7.71
N SER A 228 -13.09 16.77 6.43
CA SER A 228 -13.24 18.08 5.78
C SER A 228 -14.39 18.91 6.34
N LEU A 229 -15.31 18.31 7.09
CA LEU A 229 -16.40 19.01 7.77
C LEU A 229 -16.06 19.43 9.21
N ILE A 230 -14.87 19.06 9.73
CA ILE A 230 -14.43 19.44 11.07
C ILE A 230 -13.67 20.77 10.96
N PRO A 231 -14.25 21.90 11.47
CA PRO A 231 -13.59 23.17 11.39
C PRO A 231 -12.42 23.27 12.36
N ALA A 232 -11.38 24.00 11.97
CA ALA A 232 -10.35 24.39 12.91
C ALA A 232 -10.90 25.29 14.01
N GLN A 233 -10.25 25.28 15.17
CA GLN A 233 -10.70 26.07 16.31
C GLN A 233 -10.70 27.58 16.00
N GLU A 234 -9.71 28.04 15.25
CA GLU A 234 -9.57 29.45 14.85
C GLU A 234 -10.67 29.90 13.89
N SER A 235 -11.20 28.99 13.06
CA SER A 235 -12.28 29.30 12.10
C SER A 235 -13.56 29.78 12.76
N PHE A 236 -13.76 29.49 14.05
CA PHE A 236 -14.89 30.07 14.82
C PHE A 236 -14.77 31.57 15.05
N GLN A 237 -13.60 32.18 14.78
CA GLN A 237 -13.41 33.62 14.84
C GLN A 237 -13.87 34.32 13.55
N ASP A 238 -14.03 33.56 12.44
CA ASP A 238 -14.60 34.01 11.17
C ASP A 238 -15.76 33.06 10.75
N PRO A 239 -16.97 33.28 11.30
CA PRO A 239 -18.13 32.42 11.02
C PRO A 239 -18.58 32.44 9.56
N GLU A 240 -18.32 33.50 8.81
CA GLU A 240 -18.69 33.61 7.40
C GLU A 240 -17.82 32.70 6.55
N GLN A 241 -16.50 32.73 6.74
CA GLN A 241 -15.57 31.81 6.08
C GLN A 241 -15.86 30.36 6.47
N LEU A 242 -16.10 30.10 7.75
CA LEU A 242 -16.45 28.76 8.24
C LEU A 242 -17.67 28.18 7.52
N LEU A 243 -18.75 28.94 7.41
CA LEU A 243 -19.97 28.49 6.76
C LEU A 243 -19.78 28.32 5.24
N SER A 244 -18.96 29.17 4.62
CA SER A 244 -18.62 29.08 3.20
C SER A 244 -17.88 27.77 2.89
N VAL A 245 -16.79 27.48 3.60
CA VAL A 245 -15.99 26.25 3.43
C VAL A 245 -16.83 25.00 3.71
N PHE A 246 -17.62 25.00 4.79
CA PHE A 246 -18.49 23.88 5.11
C PHE A 246 -19.53 23.60 4.01
N ALA A 247 -20.17 24.66 3.51
CA ALA A 247 -21.17 24.52 2.44
C ALA A 247 -20.54 24.04 1.13
N GLU A 248 -19.36 24.57 0.79
CA GLU A 248 -18.60 24.20 -0.40
C GLU A 248 -18.18 22.72 -0.34
N HIS A 249 -17.53 22.27 0.75
CA HIS A 249 -17.12 20.89 0.90
C HIS A 249 -18.29 19.91 0.87
N THR A 250 -19.41 20.26 1.52
CA THR A 250 -20.61 19.40 1.50
C THR A 250 -21.21 19.30 0.09
N ALA A 251 -21.29 20.41 -0.64
CA ALA A 251 -21.81 20.41 -2.01
C ALA A 251 -20.89 19.61 -2.93
N ASN A 252 -19.58 19.87 -2.89
CA ASN A 252 -18.59 19.22 -3.75
C ASN A 252 -18.49 17.71 -3.51
N ALA A 253 -18.62 17.25 -2.27
CA ALA A 253 -18.65 15.83 -1.96
C ALA A 253 -19.78 15.06 -2.67
N VAL A 254 -20.91 15.74 -2.91
CA VAL A 254 -22.09 15.13 -3.56
C VAL A 254 -22.08 15.32 -5.08
N THR A 255 -21.60 16.49 -5.57
CA THR A 255 -21.76 16.85 -6.98
C THR A 255 -20.51 16.63 -7.83
N GLU A 256 -19.34 16.58 -7.21
CA GLU A 256 -18.06 16.52 -7.90
C GLU A 256 -17.42 15.13 -7.81
N PHE A 257 -16.37 14.97 -7.00
CA PHE A 257 -15.50 13.78 -7.05
C PHE A 257 -16.05 12.57 -6.28
N GLN A 258 -16.40 12.72 -4.97
CA GLN A 258 -16.57 11.57 -4.08
C GLN A 258 -17.78 10.69 -4.48
N ALA A 259 -18.98 11.28 -4.53
CA ALA A 259 -20.19 10.54 -4.86
C ALA A 259 -20.21 10.10 -6.32
N THR A 260 -19.78 10.95 -7.24
CA THR A 260 -19.76 10.64 -8.68
C THR A 260 -18.82 9.49 -9.00
N THR A 261 -17.60 9.50 -8.46
CA THR A 261 -16.62 8.42 -8.64
C THR A 261 -17.14 7.09 -8.07
N LEU A 262 -17.70 7.12 -6.86
CA LEU A 262 -18.24 5.91 -6.24
C LEU A 262 -19.43 5.36 -7.03
N ILE A 263 -20.36 6.21 -7.46
CA ILE A 263 -21.54 5.80 -8.26
C ILE A 263 -21.11 5.27 -9.62
N GLY A 264 -20.23 5.99 -10.33
CA GLY A 264 -19.71 5.57 -11.62
C GLY A 264 -19.01 4.21 -11.56
N GLY A 265 -18.14 4.03 -10.57
CA GLY A 265 -17.47 2.77 -10.32
C GLY A 265 -18.41 1.61 -10.01
N LEU A 266 -19.37 1.82 -9.11
CA LEU A 266 -20.35 0.78 -8.72
C LEU A 266 -21.32 0.41 -9.85
N THR A 267 -21.69 1.38 -10.69
CA THR A 267 -22.62 1.12 -11.80
C THR A 267 -21.95 0.61 -13.06
N GLY A 268 -20.62 0.79 -13.18
CA GLY A 268 -19.89 0.50 -14.42
C GLY A 268 -20.22 1.45 -15.57
N SER A 269 -20.78 2.65 -15.26
CA SER A 269 -21.41 3.52 -16.25
C SER A 269 -20.50 4.55 -16.92
N ASP A 270 -19.32 4.80 -16.37
CA ASP A 270 -18.40 5.82 -16.89
C ASP A 270 -16.92 5.39 -16.81
N GLU A 271 -16.03 6.31 -17.16
CA GLU A 271 -14.58 6.07 -17.20
C GLU A 271 -13.98 5.68 -15.84
N THR A 272 -14.64 5.97 -14.72
CA THR A 272 -14.13 5.65 -13.38
C THR A 272 -14.22 4.16 -13.05
N ALA A 273 -15.01 3.38 -13.78
CA ALA A 273 -15.09 1.94 -13.63
C ALA A 273 -13.96 1.18 -14.35
N TYR A 274 -13.20 1.87 -15.20
CA TYR A 274 -12.19 1.27 -16.08
C TYR A 274 -10.84 1.94 -15.92
N ASP A 275 -9.75 1.23 -16.28
CA ASP A 275 -8.42 1.86 -16.39
C ASP A 275 -8.43 2.88 -17.53
N SER A 276 -8.53 4.13 -17.15
CA SER A 276 -8.66 5.29 -18.02
C SER A 276 -7.60 6.34 -17.69
N GLU A 277 -7.56 7.43 -18.46
CA GLU A 277 -6.70 8.57 -18.16
C GLU A 277 -7.00 9.18 -16.79
N PHE A 278 -8.27 9.10 -16.35
CA PHE A 278 -8.68 9.53 -15.01
C PHE A 278 -7.82 8.90 -13.90
N TRP A 279 -7.56 7.58 -13.98
CA TRP A 279 -6.73 6.87 -12.99
C TRP A 279 -5.23 7.00 -13.26
N ARG A 280 -4.81 7.00 -14.53
CA ARG A 280 -3.39 7.05 -14.90
C ARG A 280 -2.71 8.32 -14.43
N VAL A 281 -3.37 9.47 -14.56
CA VAL A 281 -2.82 10.75 -14.07
C VAL A 281 -2.67 10.78 -12.55
N ARG A 282 -3.43 9.97 -11.82
CA ARG A 282 -3.42 9.82 -10.37
C ARG A 282 -2.46 8.74 -9.84
N SER A 283 -1.88 7.96 -10.74
CA SER A 283 -1.07 6.78 -10.44
C SER A 283 0.43 7.09 -10.57
N PRO A 284 1.18 7.18 -9.46
CA PRO A 284 2.61 7.49 -9.49
C PRO A 284 3.44 6.59 -10.41
N LEU A 285 3.12 5.29 -10.51
CA LEU A 285 3.84 4.35 -11.38
C LEU A 285 3.83 4.75 -12.85
N THR A 286 2.82 5.50 -13.31
CA THR A 286 2.74 5.99 -14.70
C THR A 286 3.94 6.86 -15.08
N HIS A 287 4.55 7.51 -14.10
CA HIS A 287 5.65 8.46 -14.31
C HIS A 287 6.81 8.26 -13.32
N ILE A 288 6.92 7.10 -12.71
CA ILE A 288 7.93 6.81 -11.68
C ILE A 288 9.36 6.95 -12.23
N ASP A 289 9.56 6.66 -13.51
CA ASP A 289 10.82 6.81 -14.25
C ASP A 289 11.33 8.26 -14.31
N LYS A 290 10.44 9.24 -14.13
CA LYS A 290 10.81 10.66 -14.11
C LYS A 290 11.42 11.11 -12.79
N VAL A 291 11.17 10.40 -11.70
CA VAL A 291 11.62 10.78 -10.35
C VAL A 291 13.13 10.66 -10.25
N LYS A 292 13.80 11.76 -9.85
CA LYS A 292 15.25 11.83 -9.59
C LYS A 292 15.56 12.17 -8.12
N VAL A 293 14.54 12.43 -7.35
CA VAL A 293 14.65 12.75 -5.92
C VAL A 293 14.96 11.47 -5.13
N PRO A 294 15.98 11.45 -4.26
CA PRO A 294 16.26 10.32 -3.39
C PRO A 294 15.02 9.87 -2.61
N THR A 295 14.71 8.58 -2.70
CA THR A 295 13.41 8.05 -2.26
C THR A 295 13.57 6.87 -1.31
N PHE A 296 12.98 6.96 -0.14
CA PHE A 296 12.79 5.84 0.77
C PHE A 296 11.33 5.37 0.68
N VAL A 297 11.12 4.09 0.34
CA VAL A 297 9.80 3.45 0.25
C VAL A 297 9.63 2.48 1.40
N VAL A 298 8.57 2.65 2.17
CA VAL A 298 8.14 1.67 3.19
C VAL A 298 6.87 0.99 2.71
N GLY A 299 6.78 -0.32 2.87
CA GLY A 299 5.62 -1.11 2.47
C GLY A 299 5.26 -2.22 3.43
N GLY A 300 4.18 -2.93 3.16
CA GLY A 300 3.70 -4.03 3.99
C GLY A 300 3.25 -5.25 3.19
N LEU A 301 3.63 -6.46 3.63
CA LEU A 301 3.21 -7.72 3.01
C LEU A 301 1.69 -7.96 3.09
N ARG A 302 1.00 -7.19 3.93
CA ARG A 302 -0.46 -7.20 4.09
C ARG A 302 -1.06 -5.81 3.93
N ASP A 303 -0.29 -4.87 3.33
CA ASP A 303 -0.80 -3.56 2.99
C ASP A 303 -1.80 -3.64 1.83
N ILE A 304 -2.75 -2.72 1.79
CA ILE A 304 -3.68 -2.57 0.66
C ILE A 304 -2.96 -2.15 -0.63
N PHE A 305 -1.72 -1.66 -0.54
CA PHE A 305 -0.86 -1.25 -1.65
C PHE A 305 0.32 -2.22 -1.90
N GLN A 306 0.30 -3.37 -1.25
CA GLN A 306 1.27 -4.47 -1.34
C GLN A 306 1.79 -4.74 -2.77
N ARG A 307 0.93 -4.53 -3.78
CA ARG A 307 1.26 -4.76 -5.18
C ARG A 307 2.35 -3.80 -5.69
N SER A 308 2.18 -2.51 -5.44
CA SER A 308 2.96 -1.45 -6.08
C SER A 308 4.15 -0.95 -5.29
N GLU A 309 4.24 -1.19 -3.99
CA GLU A 309 5.35 -0.72 -3.18
C GLU A 309 6.71 -1.24 -3.70
N PRO A 310 6.88 -2.55 -3.95
CA PRO A 310 8.10 -3.06 -4.57
C PRO A 310 8.27 -2.61 -6.03
N MET A 311 7.17 -2.41 -6.77
CA MET A 311 7.22 -1.88 -8.14
C MET A 311 7.70 -0.42 -8.18
N ALA A 312 7.33 0.39 -7.18
CA ALA A 312 7.80 1.76 -7.06
C ALA A 312 9.32 1.79 -6.84
N TYR A 313 9.85 0.96 -5.92
CA TYR A 313 11.29 0.83 -5.75
C TYR A 313 12.00 0.41 -7.05
N GLU A 314 11.48 -0.59 -7.74
CA GLU A 314 12.05 -1.07 -9.01
C GLU A 314 12.10 0.04 -10.06
N GLY A 315 11.04 0.85 -10.19
CA GLY A 315 11.01 1.98 -11.11
C GLY A 315 11.93 3.15 -10.73
N LEU A 316 12.33 3.23 -9.45
CA LEU A 316 13.16 4.30 -8.91
C LEU A 316 14.65 3.97 -8.89
N LYS A 317 15.03 2.72 -8.60
CA LYS A 317 16.41 2.32 -8.25
C LYS A 317 17.47 2.66 -9.30
N ASP A 318 17.10 2.68 -10.57
CA ASP A 318 18.01 3.03 -11.67
C ASP A 318 18.09 4.55 -11.91
N ASN A 319 17.20 5.33 -11.30
CA ASN A 319 17.06 6.77 -11.51
C ASN A 319 17.60 7.61 -10.36
N THR A 320 17.53 7.08 -9.16
CA THR A 320 17.91 7.78 -7.93
C THR A 320 18.36 6.80 -6.86
N ASN A 321 18.90 7.32 -5.74
CA ASN A 321 19.11 6.48 -4.57
C ASN A 321 17.75 6.09 -3.97
N ALA A 322 17.33 4.86 -4.20
CA ALA A 322 16.08 4.31 -3.70
C ALA A 322 16.36 3.24 -2.63
N LYS A 323 15.50 3.20 -1.61
CA LYS A 323 15.50 2.18 -0.56
C LYS A 323 14.10 1.60 -0.42
N LEU A 324 14.05 0.31 -0.04
CA LEU A 324 12.80 -0.41 0.19
C LEU A 324 12.84 -1.13 1.54
N LEU A 325 11.86 -0.85 2.39
CA LEU A 325 11.63 -1.57 3.64
C LEU A 325 10.20 -2.14 3.63
N ILE A 326 10.04 -3.46 3.64
CA ILE A 326 8.74 -4.12 3.68
C ILE A 326 8.61 -4.94 4.97
N GLY A 327 7.61 -4.60 5.78
CA GLY A 327 7.27 -5.33 7.01
C GLY A 327 6.11 -6.30 6.86
N PRO A 328 5.75 -7.05 7.93
CA PRO A 328 4.58 -7.92 7.95
C PRO A 328 3.26 -7.15 8.10
N TRP A 329 3.31 -5.86 7.86
CA TRP A 329 2.30 -4.88 8.20
C TRP A 329 1.08 -4.89 7.30
N ASP A 330 -0.10 -4.66 7.90
CA ASP A 330 -1.24 -4.07 7.24
C ASP A 330 -1.06 -2.53 7.10
N HIS A 331 -2.06 -1.85 6.54
CA HIS A 331 -1.95 -0.41 6.25
C HIS A 331 -1.80 0.47 7.50
N LEU A 332 -2.50 0.14 8.60
CA LEU A 332 -2.38 0.89 9.86
C LEU A 332 -1.01 0.67 10.49
N GLN A 333 -0.56 -0.58 10.56
CA GLN A 333 0.74 -0.95 11.13
C GLN A 333 1.89 -0.36 10.31
N GLY A 334 1.84 -0.48 8.98
CA GLY A 334 2.83 0.07 8.07
C GLY A 334 2.92 1.60 8.14
N SER A 335 1.78 2.27 8.28
CA SER A 335 1.72 3.74 8.46
C SER A 335 2.48 4.23 9.69
N GLN A 336 2.75 3.37 10.67
CA GLN A 336 3.43 3.67 11.92
C GLN A 336 4.80 2.98 12.04
N LEU A 337 5.23 2.16 11.08
CA LEU A 337 6.40 1.30 11.14
C LEU A 337 6.39 0.46 12.44
N GLU A 338 5.24 -0.15 12.75
CA GLU A 338 4.98 -0.83 14.00
C GLU A 338 6.00 -1.95 14.26
N GLY A 339 6.43 -2.07 15.51
CA GLY A 339 7.35 -3.12 15.95
C GLY A 339 8.84 -2.84 15.73
N LEU A 340 9.21 -1.73 15.08
CA LEU A 340 10.60 -1.30 15.01
C LEU A 340 11.01 -0.61 16.33
N PRO A 341 12.25 -0.77 16.82
CA PRO A 341 13.39 -1.47 16.20
C PRO A 341 13.36 -3.00 16.39
N VAL A 342 13.81 -3.74 15.40
CA VAL A 342 13.89 -5.22 15.44
C VAL A 342 14.93 -5.72 14.42
N ASP A 343 15.55 -6.85 14.65
CA ASP A 343 16.48 -7.52 13.74
C ASP A 343 17.63 -6.60 13.24
N GLY A 344 18.08 -5.67 14.09
CA GLY A 344 19.09 -4.68 13.76
C GLY A 344 18.58 -3.48 12.95
N ILE A 345 17.31 -3.43 12.57
CA ILE A 345 16.66 -2.28 11.92
C ILE A 345 16.39 -1.24 13.01
N PRO A 346 16.79 0.04 12.82
CA PRO A 346 16.51 1.12 13.76
C PRO A 346 15.02 1.45 13.87
N HIS A 347 14.67 2.30 14.83
CA HIS A 347 13.35 2.90 14.90
C HIS A 347 13.03 3.72 13.64
N GLY A 348 11.79 3.75 13.21
CA GLY A 348 11.38 4.42 11.97
C GLY A 348 11.77 5.90 11.90
N ASP A 349 11.63 6.63 13.02
CA ASP A 349 12.03 8.04 13.11
C ASP A 349 13.55 8.21 12.98
N ASP A 350 14.37 7.27 13.48
CA ASP A 350 15.84 7.32 13.35
C ASP A 350 16.26 7.09 11.89
N ILE A 351 15.61 6.16 11.19
CA ILE A 351 15.84 5.91 9.76
C ILE A 351 15.53 7.18 8.97
N ALA A 352 14.36 7.78 9.21
CA ALA A 352 13.94 8.98 8.51
C ALA A 352 14.81 10.19 8.86
N LEU A 353 15.24 10.33 10.14
CA LEU A 353 16.17 11.38 10.54
C LEU A 353 17.49 11.25 9.82
N ALA A 354 18.06 10.03 9.75
CA ALA A 354 19.32 9.80 9.02
C ALA A 354 19.16 10.17 7.54
N TRP A 355 18.05 9.81 6.92
CA TRP A 355 17.72 10.14 5.53
C TRP A 355 17.64 11.64 5.29
N PHE A 356 16.87 12.37 6.10
CA PHE A 356 16.74 13.81 5.97
C PHE A 356 18.00 14.59 6.37
N ASP A 357 18.72 14.17 7.40
CA ASP A 357 19.98 14.80 7.79
C ASP A 357 21.02 14.71 6.66
N HIS A 358 21.06 13.59 5.94
CA HIS A 358 21.94 13.44 4.79
C HIS A 358 21.56 14.39 3.65
N TYR A 359 20.30 14.31 3.16
CA TYR A 359 19.89 15.00 1.93
C TYR A 359 19.53 16.48 2.13
N LEU A 360 19.03 16.86 3.30
CA LEU A 360 18.60 18.24 3.57
C LEU A 360 19.68 19.06 4.27
N LYS A 361 20.45 18.42 5.17
CA LYS A 361 21.53 19.10 5.93
C LYS A 361 22.94 18.81 5.40
N GLY A 362 23.08 17.91 4.43
CA GLY A 362 24.38 17.52 3.85
C GLY A 362 25.29 16.76 4.83
N MET A 363 24.72 16.09 5.83
CA MET A 363 25.49 15.32 6.81
C MET A 363 25.99 14.00 6.20
N ASN A 364 27.26 13.71 6.37
CA ASN A 364 27.83 12.40 6.01
C ASN A 364 27.57 11.41 7.16
N ASN A 365 26.47 10.71 7.13
CA ASN A 365 25.96 9.84 8.19
C ASN A 365 25.68 8.39 7.74
N GLY A 366 26.08 8.01 6.53
CA GLY A 366 25.88 6.67 6.00
C GLY A 366 24.48 6.38 5.43
N ALA A 367 23.59 7.38 5.31
CA ALA A 367 22.24 7.16 4.78
C ALA A 367 22.23 6.63 3.33
N GLU A 368 23.20 7.04 2.50
CA GLU A 368 23.37 6.49 1.14
C GLU A 368 23.69 4.99 1.16
N ASP A 369 24.36 4.53 2.22
CA ASP A 369 24.83 3.16 2.41
C ASP A 369 23.83 2.26 3.12
N MET A 370 22.63 2.76 3.48
CA MET A 370 21.55 1.92 3.99
C MET A 370 21.25 0.75 3.05
N PRO A 371 20.80 -0.41 3.56
CA PRO A 371 20.39 -1.55 2.72
C PRO A 371 19.45 -1.12 1.60
N ALA A 372 19.68 -1.64 0.38
CA ALA A 372 18.83 -1.33 -0.76
C ALA A 372 17.40 -1.88 -0.55
N VAL A 373 17.33 -3.13 -0.11
CA VAL A 373 16.06 -3.82 0.20
C VAL A 373 16.18 -4.48 1.57
N THR A 374 15.21 -4.22 2.43
CA THR A 374 14.99 -4.96 3.67
C THR A 374 13.56 -5.47 3.67
N GLN A 375 13.37 -6.76 3.89
CA GLN A 375 12.07 -7.37 3.78
C GLN A 375 11.83 -8.40 4.88
N TYR A 376 10.61 -8.38 5.45
CA TYR A 376 10.15 -9.43 6.35
C TYR A 376 9.87 -10.71 5.57
N ILE A 377 10.19 -11.86 6.16
CA ILE A 377 9.98 -13.17 5.55
C ILE A 377 9.07 -14.01 6.44
N TYR A 378 7.84 -14.27 5.97
CA TYR A 378 6.95 -15.20 6.64
C TYR A 378 7.57 -16.61 6.69
N GLY A 379 7.29 -17.36 7.75
CA GLY A 379 7.88 -18.66 8.00
C GLY A 379 9.29 -18.61 8.61
N GLU A 380 10.06 -17.53 8.34
CA GLU A 380 11.28 -17.18 9.06
C GLU A 380 10.99 -16.26 10.24
N GLU A 381 9.87 -15.55 10.17
CA GLU A 381 9.39 -14.58 11.17
C GLU A 381 10.45 -13.53 11.55
N ARG A 382 11.23 -13.08 10.57
CA ARG A 382 12.31 -12.08 10.73
C ARG A 382 12.48 -11.21 9.50
N TYR A 383 13.15 -10.08 9.68
CA TYR A 383 13.61 -9.27 8.56
C TYR A 383 14.95 -9.74 8.03
N VAL A 384 15.13 -9.63 6.73
CA VAL A 384 16.40 -9.85 6.06
C VAL A 384 16.71 -8.73 5.09
N THR A 385 18.00 -8.43 4.92
CA THR A 385 18.48 -7.57 3.85
C THR A 385 18.74 -8.40 2.60
N LEU A 386 18.15 -7.97 1.49
CA LEU A 386 18.27 -8.61 0.18
C LEU A 386 19.10 -7.70 -0.75
N PRO A 387 19.80 -8.29 -1.74
CA PRO A 387 20.66 -7.49 -2.63
C PRO A 387 19.87 -6.53 -3.53
N ASP A 388 18.66 -6.91 -3.92
CA ASP A 388 17.78 -6.13 -4.79
C ASP A 388 16.34 -6.68 -4.76
N TRP A 389 15.39 -5.95 -5.36
CA TRP A 389 14.07 -6.43 -5.74
C TRP A 389 13.79 -6.06 -7.22
N PRO A 390 13.34 -7.00 -8.09
CA PRO A 390 13.29 -8.45 -7.84
C PRO A 390 14.66 -9.03 -7.48
N HIS A 391 14.66 -10.11 -6.70
CA HIS A 391 15.92 -10.75 -6.30
C HIS A 391 16.70 -11.24 -7.54
N PRO A 392 18.04 -11.02 -7.64
CA PRO A 392 18.82 -11.40 -8.84
C PRO A 392 18.82 -12.90 -9.18
N GLN A 393 18.57 -13.75 -8.20
CA GLN A 393 18.48 -15.22 -8.37
C GLN A 393 17.04 -15.71 -8.51
N LEU A 394 16.10 -14.82 -8.78
CA LEU A 394 14.70 -15.16 -8.97
C LEU A 394 14.54 -16.16 -10.12
N GLN A 395 13.83 -17.24 -9.85
CA GLN A 395 13.44 -18.29 -10.80
C GLN A 395 11.91 -18.40 -10.83
N SER A 396 11.38 -19.05 -11.83
CA SER A 396 9.95 -19.34 -11.91
C SER A 396 9.71 -20.85 -11.90
N GLU A 397 8.82 -21.30 -11.05
CA GLU A 397 8.40 -22.70 -10.98
C GLU A 397 6.90 -22.82 -11.21
N ARG A 398 6.51 -23.80 -12.05
CA ARG A 398 5.11 -24.05 -12.36
C ARG A 398 4.60 -25.25 -11.57
N TRP A 399 3.45 -25.06 -10.90
CA TRP A 399 2.75 -26.10 -10.15
C TRP A 399 1.34 -26.26 -10.72
N TYR A 400 0.97 -27.50 -11.07
CA TYR A 400 -0.31 -27.85 -11.69
C TYR A 400 -1.35 -28.21 -10.64
N LEU A 401 -2.56 -27.70 -10.83
CA LEU A 401 -3.75 -28.02 -10.08
C LEU A 401 -4.28 -29.37 -10.60
N ARG A 402 -4.27 -30.39 -9.76
CA ARG A 402 -4.58 -31.77 -10.19
C ARG A 402 -6.03 -32.12 -9.87
N GLY A 403 -6.65 -32.96 -10.70
CA GLY A 403 -8.04 -33.39 -10.54
C GLY A 403 -8.34 -34.19 -9.26
N ASP A 404 -7.32 -34.65 -8.53
CA ASP A 404 -7.45 -35.28 -7.23
C ASP A 404 -7.30 -34.31 -6.03
N GLY A 405 -7.20 -33.00 -6.29
CA GLY A 405 -6.96 -31.98 -5.27
C GLY A 405 -5.51 -31.83 -4.85
N SER A 406 -4.57 -32.54 -5.49
CA SER A 406 -3.14 -32.33 -5.24
C SER A 406 -2.58 -31.16 -6.06
N LEU A 407 -1.48 -30.58 -5.57
CA LEU A 407 -0.69 -29.57 -6.25
C LEU A 407 0.68 -30.18 -6.59
N SER A 408 1.09 -30.15 -7.85
CA SER A 408 2.28 -30.88 -8.31
C SER A 408 3.03 -30.14 -9.41
N GLN A 409 4.36 -30.26 -9.44
CA GLN A 409 5.18 -29.80 -10.56
C GLN A 409 5.06 -30.70 -11.81
N GLN A 410 4.51 -31.89 -11.65
CA GLN A 410 4.24 -32.76 -12.80
C GLN A 410 2.95 -32.35 -13.50
N GLY A 411 3.00 -32.25 -14.82
CA GLY A 411 1.84 -31.88 -15.65
C GLY A 411 0.67 -32.86 -15.49
N ALA A 412 -0.52 -32.35 -15.72
CA ALA A 412 -1.77 -33.10 -15.60
C ALA A 412 -1.88 -34.25 -16.64
N ALA A 413 -2.56 -35.34 -16.27
CA ALA A 413 -2.89 -36.41 -17.19
C ALA A 413 -4.13 -36.08 -18.04
N ALA A 414 -4.33 -36.78 -19.15
CA ALA A 414 -5.41 -36.51 -20.11
C ALA A 414 -6.82 -36.77 -19.54
N ASP A 415 -6.93 -37.64 -18.54
CA ASP A 415 -8.16 -38.09 -17.92
C ASP A 415 -8.42 -37.45 -16.53
N GLU A 416 -7.68 -36.43 -16.16
CA GLU A 416 -7.95 -35.69 -14.92
C GLU A 416 -9.25 -34.88 -15.03
N GLY A 417 -9.91 -34.75 -13.91
CA GLY A 417 -11.25 -34.16 -13.83
C GLY A 417 -11.27 -32.63 -13.82
N SER A 418 -12.37 -32.12 -13.37
CA SER A 418 -12.59 -30.70 -13.09
C SER A 418 -13.35 -30.56 -11.79
N GLU A 419 -13.14 -29.44 -11.11
CA GLU A 419 -13.82 -29.10 -9.86
C GLU A 419 -14.81 -27.95 -10.10
N ILE A 420 -15.83 -27.83 -9.25
CA ILE A 420 -16.84 -26.77 -9.37
C ILE A 420 -16.80 -25.82 -8.19
N VAL A 421 -17.02 -24.54 -8.47
CA VAL A 421 -17.13 -23.45 -7.51
C VAL A 421 -18.46 -22.73 -7.72
N LEU A 422 -19.23 -22.58 -6.66
CA LEU A 422 -20.48 -21.81 -6.72
C LEU A 422 -20.17 -20.31 -6.69
N GLN A 423 -20.78 -19.52 -7.59
CA GLN A 423 -20.67 -18.06 -7.58
C GLN A 423 -21.46 -17.48 -6.40
N GLN A 424 -20.77 -17.27 -5.29
CA GLN A 424 -21.31 -16.72 -4.05
C GLN A 424 -20.69 -15.34 -3.81
N PRO A 425 -21.44 -14.23 -3.98
CA PRO A 425 -20.90 -12.87 -3.99
C PRO A 425 -20.34 -12.41 -2.62
N PHE A 426 -20.64 -13.13 -1.54
CA PHE A 426 -20.18 -12.81 -0.19
C PHE A 426 -19.13 -13.82 0.34
N ALA A 427 -18.63 -14.73 -0.48
CA ALA A 427 -17.52 -15.59 -0.11
C ALA A 427 -16.26 -14.71 0.13
N GLY A 428 -15.41 -15.14 1.05
CA GLY A 428 -14.20 -14.38 1.43
C GLY A 428 -14.29 -13.63 2.76
N ILE A 429 -15.48 -13.35 3.28
CA ILE A 429 -15.65 -12.58 4.53
C ILE A 429 -14.95 -13.24 5.74
N CYS A 430 -14.82 -14.57 5.75
CA CYS A 430 -14.08 -15.32 6.77
C CYS A 430 -12.68 -15.69 6.24
N SER A 431 -11.90 -14.70 5.90
CA SER A 431 -10.50 -14.83 5.47
C SER A 431 -9.67 -13.66 5.98
N ASP A 432 -8.36 -13.79 5.91
CA ASP A 432 -7.41 -12.73 6.21
C ASP A 432 -7.60 -11.49 5.32
N SER A 433 -8.10 -11.67 4.11
CA SER A 433 -8.44 -10.56 3.19
C SER A 433 -9.38 -9.53 3.80
N THR A 434 -10.29 -9.93 4.71
CA THR A 434 -11.19 -8.99 5.39
C THR A 434 -10.44 -7.98 6.27
N ALA A 435 -9.43 -8.43 7.00
CA ALA A 435 -8.57 -7.55 7.79
C ALA A 435 -7.69 -6.69 6.87
N GLN A 436 -6.97 -7.30 5.96
CA GLN A 436 -6.07 -6.63 5.04
C GLN A 436 -6.77 -5.52 4.24
N TRP A 437 -7.83 -5.87 3.51
CA TRP A 437 -8.48 -4.96 2.54
C TRP A 437 -9.44 -3.95 3.15
N SER A 438 -9.60 -3.95 4.47
CA SER A 438 -10.16 -2.85 5.26
C SER A 438 -9.08 -1.92 5.83
N ALA A 439 -7.87 -1.95 5.27
CA ALA A 439 -6.71 -1.21 5.75
C ALA A 439 -6.29 -1.58 7.20
N GLY A 440 -6.55 -2.80 7.66
CA GLY A 440 -6.31 -3.25 9.04
C GLY A 440 -7.45 -2.95 10.02
N ILE A 441 -8.43 -2.10 9.66
CA ILE A 441 -9.47 -1.64 10.60
C ILE A 441 -10.31 -2.82 11.12
N LEU A 442 -10.76 -3.73 10.26
CA LEU A 442 -11.49 -4.90 10.70
C LEU A 442 -10.61 -5.93 11.41
N GLY A 443 -9.30 -5.89 11.17
CA GLY A 443 -8.29 -6.69 11.88
C GLY A 443 -8.20 -6.38 13.38
N LEU A 444 -8.65 -5.20 13.81
CA LEU A 444 -8.76 -4.85 15.24
C LEU A 444 -9.84 -5.65 15.97
N LEU A 445 -10.76 -6.27 15.23
CA LEU A 445 -11.78 -7.16 15.80
C LEU A 445 -11.26 -8.60 15.72
N PRO A 446 -11.10 -9.31 16.85
CA PRO A 446 -10.55 -10.66 16.83
C PRO A 446 -11.47 -11.61 16.04
N SER A 447 -10.89 -12.33 15.11
CA SER A 447 -11.57 -13.36 14.34
C SER A 447 -10.65 -14.55 14.09
N PRO A 448 -11.08 -15.79 14.34
CA PRO A 448 -10.28 -16.97 14.04
C PRO A 448 -10.03 -17.14 12.53
N CYS A 449 -10.80 -16.45 11.68
CA CYS A 449 -10.67 -16.51 10.23
C CYS A 449 -9.42 -15.79 9.69
N TYR A 450 -8.77 -14.94 10.49
CA TYR A 450 -7.60 -14.19 10.03
C TYR A 450 -6.32 -15.01 10.11
N ASP A 451 -6.26 -15.95 11.06
CA ASP A 451 -5.10 -16.82 11.26
C ASP A 451 -5.27 -18.20 10.62
N ASP A 452 -6.51 -18.58 10.27
CA ASP A 452 -6.84 -19.90 9.74
C ASP A 452 -7.93 -19.82 8.68
N ASN A 453 -7.54 -20.01 7.43
CA ASN A 453 -8.40 -19.85 6.27
C ASN A 453 -9.33 -21.06 6.01
N ARG A 454 -9.22 -22.14 6.80
CA ARG A 454 -9.97 -23.40 6.55
C ARG A 454 -11.48 -23.23 6.48
N ILE A 455 -12.05 -22.24 7.22
CA ILE A 455 -13.50 -21.99 7.15
C ILE A 455 -13.85 -21.43 5.77
N ASN A 456 -13.09 -20.46 5.27
CA ASN A 456 -13.30 -19.88 3.95
C ASN A 456 -13.05 -20.91 2.83
N GLU A 457 -12.05 -21.77 2.99
CA GLU A 457 -11.71 -22.84 2.04
C GLU A 457 -12.85 -23.86 1.82
N THR A 458 -13.83 -23.94 2.72
CA THR A 458 -15.04 -24.76 2.51
C THR A 458 -15.93 -24.24 1.36
N LEU A 459 -15.73 -23.00 0.93
CA LEU A 459 -16.44 -22.35 -0.18
C LEU A 459 -15.60 -22.32 -1.46
N GLU A 460 -14.39 -22.85 -1.43
CA GLU A 460 -13.39 -22.83 -2.50
C GLU A 460 -12.97 -24.26 -2.86
N VAL A 461 -12.39 -24.43 -4.02
CA VAL A 461 -11.67 -25.68 -4.34
C VAL A 461 -10.21 -25.51 -3.96
N THR A 462 -9.63 -26.54 -3.34
CA THR A 462 -8.27 -26.47 -2.81
C THR A 462 -7.35 -27.51 -3.44
N TYR A 463 -6.12 -27.10 -3.72
CA TYR A 463 -5.07 -27.96 -4.26
C TYR A 463 -3.85 -27.84 -3.35
N THR A 464 -3.42 -28.98 -2.78
CA THR A 464 -2.39 -29.00 -1.73
C THR A 464 -1.21 -29.85 -2.16
N SER A 465 0.00 -29.34 -2.03
CA SER A 465 1.22 -30.10 -2.31
C SER A 465 1.44 -31.23 -1.31
N ALA A 466 2.30 -32.17 -1.64
CA ALA A 466 2.95 -33.00 -0.62
C ALA A 466 3.70 -32.07 0.37
N PRO A 467 3.92 -32.50 1.62
CA PRO A 467 4.77 -31.75 2.54
C PRO A 467 6.15 -31.47 1.93
N MET A 468 6.64 -30.25 2.07
CA MET A 468 7.95 -29.84 1.55
C MET A 468 9.07 -30.69 2.16
N GLU A 469 9.97 -31.20 1.33
CA GLU A 469 11.14 -31.97 1.78
C GLU A 469 12.25 -31.08 2.36
N GLU A 470 12.30 -29.83 1.92
CA GLU A 470 13.20 -28.75 2.38
C GLU A 470 12.44 -27.43 2.45
N ASP A 471 13.03 -26.40 3.07
CA ASP A 471 12.46 -25.05 3.11
C ASP A 471 12.36 -24.48 1.70
N TYR A 472 11.20 -23.90 1.35
CA TYR A 472 10.87 -23.43 0.00
C TYR A 472 10.56 -21.94 0.01
N PHE A 473 11.47 -21.13 -0.59
CA PHE A 473 11.39 -19.67 -0.51
C PHE A 473 10.71 -19.06 -1.73
N ILE A 474 9.59 -18.40 -1.51
CA ILE A 474 8.80 -17.64 -2.49
C ILE A 474 9.02 -16.16 -2.23
N ASN A 475 9.40 -15.38 -3.26
CA ASN A 475 9.56 -13.93 -3.15
C ASN A 475 9.24 -13.23 -4.47
N GLY A 476 8.13 -12.52 -4.51
CA GLY A 476 7.69 -11.76 -5.68
C GLY A 476 6.21 -11.97 -6.04
N PRO A 477 5.77 -11.45 -7.20
CA PRO A 477 4.41 -11.63 -7.70
C PRO A 477 4.18 -13.04 -8.23
N ILE A 478 2.95 -13.53 -8.10
CA ILE A 478 2.53 -14.89 -8.48
C ILE A 478 1.45 -14.77 -9.57
N GLN A 479 1.44 -15.72 -10.48
CA GLN A 479 0.38 -15.82 -11.49
C GLN A 479 -0.33 -17.17 -11.39
N ALA A 480 -1.67 -17.18 -11.49
CA ALA A 480 -2.43 -18.40 -11.77
C ALA A 480 -2.91 -18.41 -13.23
N ASP A 481 -2.58 -19.49 -13.95
CA ASP A 481 -3.11 -19.81 -15.27
C ASP A 481 -4.28 -20.77 -15.07
N LEU A 482 -5.51 -20.30 -15.25
CA LEU A 482 -6.70 -21.13 -15.04
C LEU A 482 -7.47 -21.32 -16.33
N TRP A 483 -7.95 -22.54 -16.53
CA TRP A 483 -8.95 -22.89 -17.52
C TRP A 483 -10.29 -23.00 -16.82
N ILE A 484 -11.25 -22.14 -17.18
CA ILE A 484 -12.55 -22.10 -16.54
C ILE A 484 -13.69 -22.09 -17.55
N SER A 485 -14.87 -22.51 -17.11
CA SER A 485 -16.15 -22.18 -17.74
C SER A 485 -17.16 -21.80 -16.67
N THR A 486 -18.24 -21.14 -17.05
CA THR A 486 -19.32 -20.78 -16.13
C THR A 486 -20.69 -21.03 -16.77
N THR A 487 -21.69 -21.36 -15.96
CA THR A 487 -23.08 -21.44 -16.39
C THR A 487 -23.76 -20.06 -16.44
N ALA A 488 -23.08 -19.01 -16.01
CA ALA A 488 -23.51 -17.62 -16.06
C ALA A 488 -22.85 -16.89 -17.26
N LEU A 489 -23.05 -15.57 -17.38
CA LEU A 489 -22.50 -14.74 -18.46
C LEU A 489 -21.13 -14.16 -18.09
N ASP A 490 -20.75 -14.22 -16.81
CA ASP A 490 -19.44 -13.85 -16.32
C ASP A 490 -19.10 -14.67 -15.05
N ALA A 491 -17.88 -14.55 -14.55
CA ALA A 491 -17.44 -15.21 -13.32
C ALA A 491 -16.49 -14.30 -12.53
N GLY A 492 -16.72 -14.21 -11.22
CA GLY A 492 -15.70 -13.75 -10.28
C GLY A 492 -14.74 -14.91 -9.99
N VAL A 493 -13.45 -14.61 -9.89
CA VAL A 493 -12.41 -15.57 -9.58
C VAL A 493 -11.49 -14.98 -8.53
N VAL A 494 -11.24 -15.72 -7.45
CA VAL A 494 -10.22 -15.40 -6.47
C VAL A 494 -9.25 -16.58 -6.36
N VAL A 495 -7.96 -16.29 -6.24
CA VAL A 495 -6.94 -17.30 -5.99
C VAL A 495 -6.17 -16.90 -4.75
N ARG A 496 -6.04 -17.83 -3.80
CA ARG A 496 -5.27 -17.62 -2.56
C ARG A 496 -4.10 -18.58 -2.51
N VAL A 497 -3.00 -18.10 -1.95
CA VAL A 497 -1.80 -18.88 -1.66
C VAL A 497 -1.69 -18.97 -0.15
N SER A 498 -1.60 -20.20 0.37
CA SER A 498 -1.54 -20.46 1.81
C SER A 498 -0.39 -21.40 2.16
N ASP A 499 0.18 -21.18 3.33
CA ASP A 499 1.05 -22.14 4.03
C ASP A 499 0.20 -23.01 4.93
N VAL A 500 0.29 -24.33 4.76
CA VAL A 500 -0.43 -25.30 5.58
C VAL A 500 0.56 -26.02 6.50
N SER A 501 0.44 -25.74 7.79
CA SER A 501 1.27 -26.37 8.82
C SER A 501 0.94 -27.85 9.03
N PRO A 502 1.84 -28.64 9.65
CA PRO A 502 1.62 -30.08 9.86
C PRO A 502 0.38 -30.44 10.70
N ASP A 503 -0.13 -29.53 11.51
CA ASP A 503 -1.38 -29.67 12.26
C ASP A 503 -2.62 -29.25 11.46
N GLY A 504 -2.42 -28.84 10.22
CA GLY A 504 -3.47 -28.55 9.24
C GLY A 504 -4.00 -27.12 9.26
N VAL A 505 -3.45 -26.21 10.08
CA VAL A 505 -3.80 -24.79 10.01
C VAL A 505 -3.36 -24.23 8.66
N SER A 506 -4.26 -23.51 7.99
CA SER A 506 -4.02 -22.90 6.68
C SER A 506 -3.89 -21.40 6.82
N ARG A 507 -2.66 -20.87 6.74
CA ARG A 507 -2.37 -19.43 6.83
C ARG A 507 -2.30 -18.85 5.43
N GLN A 508 -3.18 -17.90 5.13
CA GLN A 508 -3.12 -17.16 3.86
C GLN A 508 -1.88 -16.27 3.83
N LEU A 509 -1.10 -16.36 2.75
CA LEU A 509 0.09 -15.53 2.51
C LEU A 509 -0.22 -14.34 1.61
N THR A 510 -1.01 -14.56 0.57
CA THR A 510 -1.41 -13.54 -0.39
C THR A 510 -2.60 -14.03 -1.21
N SER A 511 -3.20 -13.13 -1.98
CA SER A 511 -4.31 -13.46 -2.88
C SER A 511 -4.36 -12.55 -4.10
N GLY A 512 -5.10 -12.99 -5.10
CA GLY A 512 -5.46 -12.23 -6.29
C GLY A 512 -6.89 -12.46 -6.69
N LEU A 513 -7.47 -11.53 -7.43
CA LEU A 513 -8.84 -11.65 -7.93
C LEU A 513 -8.95 -11.14 -9.36
N LEU A 514 -9.96 -11.63 -10.08
CA LEU A 514 -10.26 -11.23 -11.44
C LEU A 514 -11.74 -11.43 -11.76
N THR A 515 -12.36 -10.47 -12.43
CA THR A 515 -13.60 -10.68 -13.18
C THR A 515 -13.22 -11.29 -14.53
N ALA A 516 -13.75 -12.47 -14.86
CA ALA A 516 -13.29 -13.25 -16.01
C ALA A 516 -13.45 -12.52 -17.36
N SER A 517 -14.45 -11.66 -17.52
CA SER A 517 -14.58 -10.81 -18.70
C SER A 517 -13.49 -9.73 -18.81
N ALA A 518 -12.78 -9.42 -17.73
CA ALA A 518 -11.67 -8.47 -17.72
C ALA A 518 -10.29 -9.13 -17.95
N ARG A 519 -10.26 -10.36 -18.50
CA ARG A 519 -9.07 -11.19 -18.66
C ARG A 519 -8.03 -10.73 -19.69
N ALA A 520 -8.32 -9.70 -20.48
CA ALA A 520 -7.40 -9.22 -21.50
C ALA A 520 -6.09 -8.71 -20.90
N VAL A 521 -4.95 -9.26 -21.36
CA VAL A 521 -3.60 -8.97 -20.85
C VAL A 521 -2.77 -8.30 -21.94
N ASP A 522 -1.96 -7.31 -21.57
CA ASP A 522 -0.87 -6.79 -22.40
C ASP A 522 0.42 -7.58 -22.12
N PRO A 523 0.87 -8.43 -23.05
CA PRO A 523 2.07 -9.24 -22.85
C PRO A 523 3.36 -8.40 -22.77
N ASN A 524 3.37 -7.17 -23.31
CA ASN A 524 4.56 -6.32 -23.31
C ASN A 524 4.76 -5.61 -21.96
N GLN A 525 3.70 -5.38 -21.20
CA GLN A 525 3.74 -4.81 -19.86
C GLN A 525 3.78 -5.89 -18.78
N SER A 526 3.47 -7.13 -19.13
CA SER A 526 3.52 -8.27 -18.21
C SER A 526 4.95 -8.65 -17.88
N ARG A 527 5.17 -9.16 -16.68
CA ARG A 527 6.50 -9.59 -16.20
C ARG A 527 6.72 -11.08 -16.46
N TYR A 528 7.91 -11.40 -16.92
CA TYR A 528 8.32 -12.78 -17.23
C TYR A 528 9.63 -13.15 -16.55
N VAL A 529 9.75 -14.41 -16.11
CA VAL A 529 10.99 -15.03 -15.64
C VAL A 529 11.18 -16.35 -16.38
N ALA A 530 12.31 -16.52 -17.04
CA ALA A 530 12.64 -17.72 -17.84
C ALA A 530 11.53 -18.14 -18.83
N GLY A 531 10.80 -17.18 -19.40
CA GLY A 531 9.70 -17.41 -20.34
C GLY A 531 8.33 -17.67 -19.71
N ASN A 532 8.25 -17.86 -18.39
CA ASN A 532 6.98 -17.91 -17.67
C ASN A 532 6.53 -16.51 -17.24
N MET A 533 5.27 -16.17 -17.52
CA MET A 533 4.66 -14.97 -16.96
C MET A 533 4.47 -15.17 -15.45
N ILE A 534 4.90 -14.19 -14.64
CA ILE A 534 4.75 -14.20 -13.18
C ILE A 534 3.87 -13.06 -12.68
N GLN A 535 3.64 -12.04 -13.52
CA GLN A 535 2.74 -10.93 -13.21
C GLN A 535 2.06 -10.46 -14.50
N PRO A 536 0.80 -10.81 -14.72
CA PRO A 536 0.03 -10.35 -15.87
C PRO A 536 -0.33 -8.88 -15.73
N TRP A 537 -0.21 -8.13 -16.83
CA TRP A 537 -0.71 -6.76 -16.90
C TRP A 537 -2.06 -6.74 -17.61
N HIS A 538 -3.13 -6.73 -16.85
CA HIS A 538 -4.48 -6.62 -17.40
C HIS A 538 -4.77 -5.22 -17.92
N LEU A 539 -5.49 -5.13 -19.05
CA LEU A 539 -5.81 -3.85 -19.66
C LEU A 539 -6.88 -3.09 -18.88
N TYR A 540 -7.89 -3.77 -18.40
CA TYR A 540 -9.04 -3.21 -17.63
C TYR A 540 -9.76 -2.03 -18.30
N THR A 541 -9.57 -1.79 -19.61
CA THR A 541 -10.30 -0.76 -20.35
C THR A 541 -11.69 -1.26 -20.73
N ALA A 542 -12.63 -0.36 -20.98
CA ALA A 542 -13.98 -0.73 -21.44
C ALA A 542 -13.92 -1.57 -22.74
N ASP A 543 -13.09 -1.17 -23.70
CA ASP A 543 -12.94 -1.85 -25.00
C ASP A 543 -12.22 -3.20 -24.92
N SER A 544 -11.47 -3.47 -23.82
CA SER A 544 -10.76 -4.72 -23.63
C SER A 544 -11.62 -5.82 -22.98
N ARG A 545 -12.84 -5.53 -22.59
CA ARG A 545 -13.76 -6.50 -22.00
C ARG A 545 -14.08 -7.61 -23.00
N GLN A 546 -14.04 -8.85 -22.50
CA GLN A 546 -14.29 -10.08 -23.27
C GLN A 546 -15.40 -10.88 -22.60
N PRO A 547 -16.69 -10.58 -22.87
CA PRO A 547 -17.82 -11.31 -22.31
C PRO A 547 -17.70 -12.83 -22.54
N LEU A 548 -18.22 -13.63 -21.62
CA LEU A 548 -18.25 -15.09 -21.74
C LEU A 548 -19.60 -15.55 -22.30
N ALA A 549 -19.58 -16.64 -23.08
CA ALA A 549 -20.80 -17.40 -23.34
C ALA A 549 -20.95 -18.50 -22.25
N MET A 550 -22.20 -18.81 -21.92
CA MET A 550 -22.48 -19.88 -20.94
C MET A 550 -21.80 -21.19 -21.37
N ASN A 551 -21.06 -21.81 -20.45
CA ASN A 551 -20.29 -23.03 -20.63
C ASN A 551 -19.13 -22.93 -21.66
N GLU A 552 -18.80 -21.74 -22.14
CA GLU A 552 -17.57 -21.53 -22.91
C GLU A 552 -16.34 -21.73 -22.02
N VAL A 553 -15.40 -22.53 -22.49
CA VAL A 553 -14.12 -22.72 -21.79
C VAL A 553 -13.15 -21.64 -22.23
N VAL A 554 -12.64 -20.89 -21.26
CA VAL A 554 -11.68 -19.81 -21.50
C VAL A 554 -10.45 -19.98 -20.60
N ALA A 555 -9.30 -19.55 -21.11
CA ALA A 555 -8.08 -19.39 -20.31
C ALA A 555 -8.05 -17.99 -19.71
N ILE A 556 -7.69 -17.90 -18.44
CA ILE A 556 -7.51 -16.65 -17.72
C ILE A 556 -6.19 -16.63 -16.95
N ASN A 557 -5.62 -15.45 -16.77
CA ASN A 557 -4.40 -15.22 -16.00
C ASN A 557 -4.77 -14.37 -14.78
N VAL A 558 -4.70 -14.90 -13.57
CA VAL A 558 -5.01 -14.15 -12.35
C VAL A 558 -3.71 -13.61 -11.75
N GLU A 559 -3.59 -12.28 -11.61
CA GLU A 559 -2.51 -11.66 -10.86
C GLU A 559 -2.73 -11.89 -9.37
N ILE A 560 -1.75 -12.50 -8.71
CA ILE A 560 -1.69 -12.68 -7.27
C ILE A 560 -0.58 -11.78 -6.76
N PHE A 561 -0.88 -10.95 -5.75
CA PHE A 561 0.03 -9.92 -5.30
C PHE A 561 1.31 -10.49 -4.69
N SER A 562 2.39 -9.69 -4.76
CA SER A 562 3.71 -10.10 -4.29
C SER A 562 3.69 -10.51 -2.82
N THR A 563 4.42 -11.57 -2.48
CA THR A 563 4.64 -11.98 -1.10
C THR A 563 6.10 -12.34 -0.87
N SER A 564 6.48 -12.56 0.38
CA SER A 564 7.78 -13.05 0.78
C SER A 564 7.61 -14.06 1.90
N ALA A 565 7.82 -15.34 1.60
CA ALA A 565 7.53 -16.43 2.53
C ALA A 565 8.43 -17.65 2.30
N VAL A 566 8.84 -18.28 3.37
CA VAL A 566 9.42 -19.63 3.37
C VAL A 566 8.37 -20.63 3.83
N ILE A 567 7.94 -21.48 2.91
CA ILE A 567 7.16 -22.67 3.28
C ILE A 567 8.13 -23.66 3.92
N LYS A 568 7.98 -23.91 5.20
CA LYS A 568 8.92 -24.71 5.97
C LYS A 568 8.88 -26.18 5.58
N ARG A 569 10.00 -26.87 5.75
CA ARG A 569 10.05 -28.33 5.65
C ARG A 569 8.95 -28.99 6.51
N GLY A 570 8.17 -29.87 5.90
CA GLY A 570 7.03 -30.52 6.54
C GLY A 570 5.70 -29.76 6.44
N HIS A 571 5.71 -28.47 6.07
CA HIS A 571 4.53 -27.73 5.67
C HIS A 571 4.15 -28.04 4.23
N ALA A 572 2.94 -27.68 3.83
CA ALA A 572 2.49 -27.84 2.45
C ALA A 572 2.04 -26.48 1.87
N LEU A 573 2.31 -26.29 0.59
CA LEU A 573 1.77 -25.18 -0.19
C LEU A 573 0.33 -25.53 -0.60
N ARG A 574 -0.60 -24.59 -0.39
CA ARG A 574 -1.98 -24.72 -0.86
C ARG A 574 -2.36 -23.55 -1.76
N ILE A 575 -3.02 -23.89 -2.86
CA ILE A 575 -3.71 -22.96 -3.73
C ILE A 575 -5.19 -23.21 -3.59
N SER A 576 -5.98 -22.20 -3.30
CA SER A 576 -7.43 -22.28 -3.35
C SER A 576 -7.99 -21.36 -4.43
N VAL A 577 -9.06 -21.82 -5.09
CA VAL A 577 -9.77 -21.08 -6.13
C VAL A 577 -11.22 -20.93 -5.71
N GLY A 578 -11.65 -19.69 -5.57
CA GLY A 578 -12.99 -19.31 -5.15
C GLY A 578 -13.66 -18.36 -6.14
N ALA A 579 -14.86 -17.92 -5.80
CA ALA A 579 -15.68 -17.05 -6.65
C ALA A 579 -15.62 -15.56 -6.28
N SER A 580 -15.29 -15.24 -5.03
CA SER A 580 -15.37 -13.88 -4.50
C SER A 580 -14.38 -13.69 -3.36
N ASP A 581 -13.93 -12.47 -3.19
CA ASP A 581 -13.10 -12.02 -2.06
C ASP A 581 -13.77 -10.83 -1.34
N PHE A 582 -15.04 -11.03 -0.97
CA PHE A 582 -15.77 -10.00 -0.22
C PHE A 582 -15.16 -9.80 1.18
N PRO A 583 -14.95 -8.55 1.65
CA PRO A 583 -15.38 -7.27 1.05
C PRO A 583 -14.32 -6.58 0.17
N ARG A 584 -13.19 -7.23 -0.13
CA ARG A 584 -12.16 -6.67 -1.03
C ARG A 584 -12.72 -6.36 -2.41
N GLY A 585 -13.37 -7.33 -3.05
CA GLY A 585 -13.88 -7.22 -4.41
C GLY A 585 -15.41 -7.26 -4.46
N ILE A 586 -16.01 -6.18 -4.98
CA ILE A 586 -17.42 -6.14 -5.39
C ILE A 586 -17.44 -5.82 -6.88
N PRO A 587 -17.91 -6.73 -7.74
CA PRO A 587 -18.08 -6.41 -9.16
C PRO A 587 -19.03 -5.23 -9.35
N PRO A 588 -18.85 -4.38 -10.38
CA PRO A 588 -19.87 -3.43 -10.78
C PRO A 588 -21.24 -4.12 -10.94
N VAL A 589 -22.33 -3.39 -10.69
CA VAL A 589 -23.67 -3.98 -10.57
C VAL A 589 -24.06 -4.86 -11.76
N LEU A 590 -23.69 -4.47 -12.99
CA LEU A 590 -24.00 -5.27 -14.18
C LEU A 590 -23.20 -6.58 -14.20
N ASP A 591 -21.90 -6.51 -13.90
CA ASP A 591 -21.04 -7.70 -13.83
C ASP A 591 -21.50 -8.63 -12.70
N LEU A 592 -21.94 -8.07 -11.56
CA LEU A 592 -22.50 -8.85 -10.45
C LEU A 592 -23.76 -9.62 -10.88
N VAL A 593 -24.65 -8.97 -11.62
CA VAL A 593 -25.87 -9.62 -12.15
C VAL A 593 -25.52 -10.77 -13.10
N ASP A 594 -24.51 -10.57 -13.95
CA ASP A 594 -24.04 -11.58 -14.91
C ASP A 594 -23.34 -12.78 -14.24
N GLN A 595 -22.87 -12.64 -12.99
CA GLN A 595 -22.23 -13.70 -12.20
C GLN A 595 -23.22 -14.47 -11.31
N LEU A 596 -24.37 -13.87 -10.96
CA LEU A 596 -25.30 -14.41 -9.96
C LEU A 596 -25.79 -15.82 -10.30
N ALA A 597 -25.76 -16.69 -9.29
CA ALA A 597 -26.17 -18.10 -9.36
C ALA A 597 -25.41 -18.94 -10.39
N GLY A 598 -24.28 -18.45 -10.89
CA GLY A 598 -23.39 -19.21 -11.76
C GLY A 598 -22.68 -20.35 -11.03
N VAL A 599 -22.33 -21.38 -11.79
CA VAL A 599 -21.44 -22.45 -11.36
C VAL A 599 -20.21 -22.37 -12.24
N MET A 600 -19.06 -22.08 -11.65
CA MET A 600 -17.78 -22.07 -12.33
C MET A 600 -17.17 -23.48 -12.27
N THR A 601 -16.61 -23.94 -13.38
CA THR A 601 -15.83 -25.16 -13.46
C THR A 601 -14.36 -24.80 -13.65
N VAL A 602 -13.46 -25.37 -12.85
CA VAL A 602 -12.00 -25.25 -12.97
C VAL A 602 -11.49 -26.58 -13.55
N TYR A 603 -10.81 -26.51 -14.68
CA TYR A 603 -10.30 -27.69 -15.39
C TYR A 603 -8.85 -27.99 -15.00
N SER A 604 -8.51 -29.30 -14.93
CA SER A 604 -7.20 -29.78 -14.49
C SER A 604 -6.62 -30.88 -15.41
N ASP A 605 -7.18 -31.06 -16.63
CA ASP A 605 -6.70 -32.07 -17.56
C ASP A 605 -5.54 -31.58 -18.44
N ALA A 606 -4.88 -32.49 -19.19
CA ALA A 606 -3.72 -32.16 -20.00
C ALA A 606 -4.00 -31.18 -21.14
N ASP A 607 -5.23 -31.07 -21.63
CA ASP A 607 -5.63 -30.13 -22.68
C ASP A 607 -5.96 -28.76 -22.08
N ARG A 608 -6.30 -28.71 -20.78
CA ARG A 608 -6.69 -27.52 -20.03
C ARG A 608 -6.00 -27.51 -18.65
N PRO A 609 -4.67 -27.41 -18.64
CA PRO A 609 -3.87 -27.57 -17.42
C PRO A 609 -3.86 -26.29 -16.60
N SER A 610 -4.78 -26.15 -15.65
CA SER A 610 -4.73 -25.07 -14.67
C SER A 610 -3.48 -25.21 -13.78
N SER A 611 -2.82 -24.09 -13.49
CA SER A 611 -1.54 -24.08 -12.78
C SER A 611 -1.28 -22.72 -12.11
N VAL A 612 -0.30 -22.67 -11.22
CA VAL A 612 0.29 -21.43 -10.72
C VAL A 612 1.76 -21.37 -11.08
N VAL A 613 2.27 -20.16 -11.30
CA VAL A 613 3.69 -19.86 -11.49
C VAL A 613 4.18 -19.09 -10.29
N LEU A 614 5.12 -19.68 -9.57
CA LEU A 614 5.69 -19.13 -8.33
C LEU A 614 7.05 -18.48 -8.58
N PRO A 615 7.32 -17.31 -7.99
CA PRO A 615 8.63 -16.66 -7.98
C PRO A 615 9.49 -17.28 -6.88
N VAL A 616 10.41 -18.16 -7.23
CA VAL A 616 11.21 -18.95 -6.30
C VAL A 616 12.64 -18.42 -6.24
N ILE A 617 13.18 -18.36 -5.05
CA ILE A 617 14.60 -18.04 -4.80
C ILE A 617 15.24 -19.26 -4.12
N PRO A 618 16.45 -19.69 -4.55
CA PRO A 618 17.17 -20.75 -3.86
C PRO A 618 17.31 -20.43 -2.37
N ILE A 619 17.01 -21.41 -1.50
CA ILE A 619 16.98 -21.18 -0.04
C ILE A 619 18.34 -20.73 0.50
N GLU A 620 19.43 -21.13 -0.16
CA GLU A 620 20.79 -20.75 0.20
C GLU A 620 21.09 -19.27 -0.02
N ALA A 621 20.25 -18.58 -0.82
CA ALA A 621 20.34 -17.12 -1.01
C ALA A 621 19.71 -16.34 0.14
N LEU A 622 18.94 -17.01 1.00
CA LEU A 622 18.40 -16.38 2.20
C LEU A 622 19.53 -16.22 3.24
N PRO A 623 19.81 -14.99 3.70
CA PRO A 623 20.83 -14.77 4.71
C PRO A 623 20.58 -15.63 5.96
N PRO A 624 21.60 -16.30 6.50
CA PRO A 624 21.44 -17.13 7.69
C PRO A 624 20.97 -16.28 8.88
N VAL A 625 20.29 -16.94 9.82
CA VAL A 625 19.97 -16.31 11.12
C VAL A 625 21.30 -15.95 11.77
N ALA A 626 21.49 -14.66 12.10
CA ALA A 626 22.65 -14.25 12.88
C ALA A 626 22.69 -15.12 14.13
N SER A 627 23.74 -15.91 14.30
CA SER A 627 23.92 -16.71 15.51
C SER A 627 24.05 -15.71 16.65
N GLY A 628 22.95 -15.53 17.42
CA GLY A 628 22.96 -14.70 18.60
C GLY A 628 24.04 -15.22 19.56
N GLU A 629 25.02 -14.38 19.84
CA GLU A 629 25.89 -14.54 21.00
C GLU A 629 25.17 -14.08 22.28
#